data_ff7f5536f4778c035f41db06876dd8ca
#
_entry.id   ff7f5536f4778c035f41db06876dd8ca
#
_cell.length_a   1.000
_cell.length_b   1.000
_cell.length_c   1.000
_cell.angle_alpha   90.00
_cell.angle_beta   90.00
_cell.angle_gamma   90.00
#
_symmetry.space_group_name_H-M   'P 1'
#
loop_
_entity.id
_entity.type
_entity.pdbx_description
1 polymer ?
#
loop_
_entity_poly.entity_id
_entity_poly.type
_entity_poly.pdbx_seq_one_letter_code
_entity_poly.pdbx_strand_id
1 'polypeptide(L)'
;MNPRPIVFVLLAASLAGCGSPAGSNGGGTSTTGRKVEPWENVANRLRKENDLSACKTALGQLNNELAERTDLPPVPALTDEAAKNLAAIVPLSTDDIAEIRGASYSALDPAYLAECFHLRDAARSLDPSGLPPLDLARLGFAWVCRQVYLQPWELEREGYIPAVPPSYVLLRGHGSGMERAYVFLALLQQFGVDGCLIGDAGQGTLKVVNQKSVLHRGPFWAVGARIGPDIFLFNPWTGEPFTAPDGKGVATLAQVKADPAKWKLPEAEVQSSSIVLAAPLSALAPRMATLEAKILADTGVRLAIDASALKNRFPAEAKFWNPAGDRFTYTRMLVAFLPTEEGGLDRAESQYRPHTLYRRSLIPKSLSALPAGLNPAAAERLQMNILGVYGVSFFEPPTPRERIQRGQFQDAAREMMQKLEFFGRGQERLRAVDPADLAAWTEKANGAFEFLNSARYPNPGQTAPQPENDPGVVEARTKLDEFWKGTEPVWRVFVDRATASLGRAEAAYLLALAKHEEAERGQSRGSAVNAWKQAANSWNAYLEQEGENRIPARTAHAKSLAARAKSFAEPK
;
A
#
# COMPACT_ATOMS: atom_id res chain seq x y z
N MET A 1 -17.67 -28.24 26.49
CA MET A 1 -16.21 -28.43 26.50
C MET A 1 -15.55 -27.09 26.24
N ASN A 2 -14.92 -26.52 27.26
CA ASN A 2 -14.31 -25.20 27.19
C ASN A 2 -13.03 -25.26 26.33
N PRO A 3 -12.81 -24.33 25.37
CA PRO A 3 -11.53 -24.20 24.70
C PRO A 3 -10.51 -23.57 25.65
N ARG A 4 -9.39 -24.26 25.86
CA ARG A 4 -8.22 -23.75 26.56
C ARG A 4 -7.52 -22.68 25.70
N PRO A 5 -7.05 -21.58 26.27
CA PRO A 5 -6.27 -20.61 25.54
C PRO A 5 -4.89 -21.19 25.22
N ILE A 6 -4.51 -21.14 23.96
CA ILE A 6 -3.16 -21.44 23.49
C ILE A 6 -2.28 -20.24 23.82
N VAL A 7 -1.38 -20.43 24.77
CA VAL A 7 -0.35 -19.46 25.14
C VAL A 7 0.70 -19.43 24.05
N PHE A 8 0.86 -18.30 23.37
CA PHE A 8 1.95 -18.04 22.46
C PHE A 8 3.24 -17.84 23.26
N VAL A 9 4.18 -18.77 23.15
CA VAL A 9 5.56 -18.56 23.59
C VAL A 9 6.30 -17.84 22.48
N LEU A 10 6.47 -16.54 22.63
CA LEU A 10 7.41 -15.74 21.86
C LEU A 10 8.84 -16.13 22.32
N LEU A 11 9.57 -16.84 21.48
CA LEU A 11 11.02 -17.00 21.61
C LEU A 11 11.68 -15.64 21.29
N ALA A 12 11.85 -14.82 22.31
CA ALA A 12 12.76 -13.68 22.28
C ALA A 12 14.19 -14.20 22.36
N ALA A 13 14.90 -14.17 21.24
CA ALA A 13 16.35 -14.36 21.24
C ALA A 13 17.01 -13.15 21.89
N SER A 14 17.35 -13.29 23.15
CA SER A 14 18.14 -12.32 23.91
C SER A 14 19.56 -12.28 23.35
N LEU A 15 19.92 -11.24 22.66
CA LEU A 15 21.31 -10.86 22.45
C LEU A 15 21.80 -10.15 23.69
N ALA A 16 22.50 -10.89 24.51
CA ALA A 16 23.16 -10.38 25.70
C ALA A 16 24.37 -9.51 25.33
N GLY A 17 24.39 -8.33 25.89
CA GLY A 17 25.47 -7.66 26.55
C GLY A 17 26.75 -7.35 25.80
N CYS A 18 26.99 -6.04 25.62
CA CYS A 18 28.33 -5.50 25.80
C CYS A 18 28.27 -4.40 26.87
N GLY A 19 28.97 -4.65 27.98
CA GLY A 19 29.06 -3.75 29.10
C GLY A 19 29.77 -2.44 28.73
N SER A 20 29.23 -1.34 29.22
CA SER A 20 29.89 -0.05 29.23
C SER A 20 30.81 0.06 30.45
N PRO A 21 32.04 0.58 30.31
CA PRO A 21 32.87 0.88 31.46
C PRO A 21 32.38 2.15 32.18
N ALA A 22 32.30 2.09 33.48
CA ALA A 22 32.12 3.24 34.32
C ALA A 22 33.29 4.21 34.17
N GLY A 23 33.01 5.44 33.77
CA GLY A 23 33.98 6.53 33.60
C GLY A 23 33.55 7.78 34.38
N SER A 24 34.22 8.01 35.46
CA SER A 24 34.62 9.25 36.14
C SER A 24 33.67 10.45 36.19
N ASN A 25 33.38 10.85 37.44
CA ASN A 25 32.95 12.16 37.90
C ASN A 25 33.80 13.30 37.27
N GLY A 26 33.19 14.13 36.48
CA GLY A 26 33.66 15.45 36.10
C GLY A 26 32.60 16.48 36.47
N GLY A 27 32.87 17.33 37.46
CA GLY A 27 32.03 18.44 37.85
C GLY A 27 31.81 19.39 36.70
N GLY A 28 30.64 19.34 36.12
CA GLY A 28 30.18 20.24 35.06
C GLY A 28 29.34 21.35 35.64
N THR A 29 29.85 22.57 35.52
CA THR A 29 29.13 23.83 35.66
C THR A 29 27.72 23.74 35.15
N SER A 30 26.74 24.10 35.96
CA SER A 30 25.32 24.21 35.59
C SER A 30 25.17 25.25 34.49
N THR A 31 25.26 24.82 33.27
CA THR A 31 24.66 25.56 32.13
C THR A 31 23.17 25.60 32.47
N THR A 32 22.60 26.81 32.61
CA THR A 32 21.17 27.08 32.63
C THR A 32 20.53 26.31 31.48
N GLY A 33 20.00 25.12 31.79
CA GLY A 33 19.46 24.21 30.79
C GLY A 33 18.32 24.89 30.08
N ARG A 34 18.55 25.27 28.82
CA ARG A 34 17.47 25.71 27.92
C ARG A 34 16.40 24.64 27.93
N LYS A 35 15.23 24.97 28.49
CA LYS A 35 14.09 24.05 28.51
C LYS A 35 13.73 23.74 27.06
N VAL A 36 14.00 22.51 26.62
CA VAL A 36 13.74 22.10 25.23
C VAL A 36 12.24 22.22 24.97
N GLU A 37 11.90 22.84 23.86
CA GLU A 37 10.50 22.97 23.46
C GLU A 37 9.94 21.58 23.07
N PRO A 38 8.67 21.27 23.42
CA PRO A 38 8.05 19.97 23.09
C PRO A 38 8.13 19.63 21.60
N TRP A 39 7.96 20.61 20.76
CA TRP A 39 8.06 20.48 19.30
C TRP A 39 9.46 20.09 18.83
N GLU A 40 10.49 20.58 19.49
CA GLU A 40 11.89 20.22 19.21
C GLU A 40 12.15 18.75 19.57
N ASN A 41 11.57 18.27 20.68
CA ASN A 41 11.62 16.85 21.06
C ASN A 41 10.97 15.97 20.00
N VAL A 42 9.77 16.35 19.53
CA VAL A 42 9.06 15.66 18.46
C VAL A 42 9.89 15.66 17.17
N ALA A 43 10.39 16.82 16.74
CA ALA A 43 11.20 16.92 15.52
C ALA A 43 12.47 16.06 15.59
N ASN A 44 13.17 16.08 16.74
CA ASN A 44 14.38 15.29 16.97
C ASN A 44 14.13 13.78 16.95
N ARG A 45 12.98 13.35 17.50
CA ARG A 45 12.58 11.95 17.47
C ARG A 45 12.23 11.52 16.05
N LEU A 46 11.33 12.27 15.38
CA LEU A 46 10.81 11.92 14.05
C LEU A 46 11.84 12.04 12.92
N ARG A 47 12.96 12.75 13.15
CA ARG A 47 14.11 12.69 12.25
C ARG A 47 14.82 11.33 12.26
N LYS A 48 14.79 10.62 13.38
CA LYS A 48 15.47 9.33 13.55
C LYS A 48 14.56 8.17 13.20
N GLU A 49 13.35 8.19 13.74
CA GLU A 49 12.35 7.14 13.60
C GLU A 49 11.00 7.80 13.31
N ASN A 50 10.38 7.45 12.19
CA ASN A 50 9.14 8.08 11.72
C ASN A 50 8.13 7.06 11.17
N ASP A 51 8.19 5.84 11.66
CA ASP A 51 7.16 4.83 11.47
C ASP A 51 5.90 5.12 12.31
N LEU A 52 4.86 4.33 12.13
CA LEU A 52 3.61 4.51 12.85
C LEU A 52 3.78 4.48 14.38
N SER A 53 4.65 3.61 14.90
CA SER A 53 4.90 3.47 16.33
C SER A 53 5.59 4.71 16.91
N ALA A 54 6.62 5.18 16.21
CA ALA A 54 7.34 6.40 16.57
C ALA A 54 6.41 7.63 16.53
N CYS A 55 5.56 7.75 15.50
CA CYS A 55 4.58 8.82 15.38
C CYS A 55 3.53 8.78 16.49
N LYS A 56 2.99 7.59 16.83
CA LYS A 56 2.07 7.41 17.99
C LYS A 56 2.71 7.88 19.29
N THR A 57 3.94 7.45 19.53
CA THR A 57 4.65 7.82 20.76
C THR A 57 4.96 9.31 20.82
N ALA A 58 5.42 9.90 19.71
CA ALA A 58 5.75 11.32 19.63
C ALA A 58 4.52 12.21 19.88
N LEU A 59 3.39 11.92 19.23
CA LEU A 59 2.17 12.71 19.39
C LEU A 59 1.50 12.47 20.76
N GLY A 60 1.58 11.24 21.30
CA GLY A 60 1.11 10.95 22.65
C GLY A 60 1.89 11.73 23.72
N GLN A 61 3.22 11.76 23.62
CA GLN A 61 4.07 12.57 24.50
C GLN A 61 3.77 14.06 24.35
N LEU A 62 3.61 14.52 23.11
CA LEU A 62 3.28 15.93 22.84
C LEU A 62 1.94 16.33 23.47
N ASN A 63 0.90 15.50 23.36
CA ASN A 63 -0.38 15.76 24.03
C ASN A 63 -0.22 15.91 25.54
N ASN A 64 0.57 15.03 26.19
CA ASN A 64 0.82 15.10 27.63
C ASN A 64 1.60 16.38 28.01
N GLU A 65 2.68 16.69 27.28
CA GLU A 65 3.47 17.90 27.54
C GLU A 65 2.66 19.19 27.34
N LEU A 66 1.80 19.23 26.32
CA LEU A 66 0.92 20.39 26.06
C LEU A 66 -0.17 20.55 27.13
N ALA A 67 -0.66 19.45 27.71
CA ALA A 67 -1.62 19.48 28.80
C ALA A 67 -1.01 19.95 30.14
N GLU A 68 0.27 19.62 30.39
CA GLU A 68 0.98 19.96 31.62
C GLU A 68 1.60 21.37 31.61
N ARG A 69 1.94 21.90 30.43
CA ARG A 69 2.67 23.15 30.26
C ARG A 69 1.76 24.35 29.97
N THR A 70 1.39 25.06 31.00
CA THR A 70 0.59 26.29 30.89
C THR A 70 1.36 27.50 30.34
N ASP A 71 2.70 27.40 30.24
CA ASP A 71 3.60 28.42 29.68
C ASP A 71 3.65 28.39 28.13
N LEU A 72 3.08 27.38 27.51
CA LEU A 72 3.01 27.25 26.04
C LEU A 72 1.69 27.84 25.50
N PRO A 73 1.73 28.48 24.32
CA PRO A 73 0.51 28.85 23.65
C PRO A 73 -0.31 27.59 23.34
N PRO A 74 -1.63 27.62 23.59
CA PRO A 74 -2.50 26.48 23.27
C PRO A 74 -2.48 26.20 21.77
N VAL A 75 -2.57 24.92 21.42
CA VAL A 75 -2.80 24.52 20.04
C VAL A 75 -4.16 25.08 19.60
N PRO A 76 -4.24 25.81 18.48
CA PRO A 76 -5.50 26.37 18.04
C PRO A 76 -6.55 25.28 17.81
N ALA A 77 -7.71 25.44 18.42
CA ALA A 77 -8.89 24.67 18.09
C ALA A 77 -9.65 25.33 16.95
N LEU A 78 -10.38 24.55 16.17
CA LEU A 78 -11.24 25.08 15.12
C LEU A 78 -12.45 25.81 15.77
N THR A 79 -12.56 27.11 15.59
CA THR A 79 -13.70 27.90 16.09
C THR A 79 -15.00 27.53 15.36
N ASP A 80 -16.16 27.83 15.93
CA ASP A 80 -17.45 27.56 15.30
C ASP A 80 -17.59 28.26 13.94
N GLU A 81 -17.12 29.47 13.83
CA GLU A 81 -17.12 30.24 12.58
C GLU A 81 -16.17 29.62 11.55
N ALA A 82 -14.95 29.26 11.94
CA ALA A 82 -14.00 28.59 11.07
C ALA A 82 -14.50 27.19 10.64
N ALA A 83 -15.15 26.45 11.52
CA ALA A 83 -15.78 25.16 11.20
C ALA A 83 -16.91 25.33 10.17
N LYS A 84 -17.76 26.34 10.34
CA LYS A 84 -18.82 26.66 9.38
C LYS A 84 -18.26 27.08 8.03
N ASN A 85 -17.23 27.90 8.01
CA ASN A 85 -16.56 28.31 6.77
C ASN A 85 -15.89 27.12 6.06
N LEU A 86 -15.22 26.25 6.81
CA LEU A 86 -14.62 25.04 6.28
C LEU A 86 -15.68 24.09 5.70
N ALA A 87 -16.79 23.86 6.42
CA ALA A 87 -17.88 23.01 5.96
C ALA A 87 -18.60 23.55 4.71
N ALA A 88 -18.55 24.86 4.48
CA ALA A 88 -19.06 25.47 3.25
C ALA A 88 -18.17 25.18 2.02
N ILE A 89 -16.90 24.86 2.23
CA ILE A 89 -15.91 24.60 1.18
C ILE A 89 -15.70 23.09 0.99
N VAL A 90 -15.48 22.39 2.10
CA VAL A 90 -15.24 20.95 2.13
C VAL A 90 -16.48 20.25 2.69
N PRO A 91 -17.03 19.27 1.99
CA PRO A 91 -18.25 18.57 2.43
C PRO A 91 -17.94 17.62 3.60
N LEU A 92 -17.92 18.14 4.81
CA LEU A 92 -17.64 17.45 6.06
C LEU A 92 -18.94 17.14 6.82
N SER A 93 -19.01 15.97 7.42
CA SER A 93 -20.08 15.64 8.37
C SER A 93 -19.82 16.28 9.74
N THR A 94 -20.83 16.20 10.62
CA THR A 94 -20.68 16.64 12.02
C THR A 94 -19.54 15.89 12.73
N ASP A 95 -19.39 14.58 12.47
CA ASP A 95 -18.34 13.77 13.07
C ASP A 95 -16.95 14.16 12.54
N ASP A 96 -16.83 14.46 11.24
CA ASP A 96 -15.59 14.96 10.67
C ASP A 96 -15.19 16.29 11.30
N ILE A 97 -16.15 17.21 11.46
CA ILE A 97 -15.91 18.49 12.13
C ILE A 97 -15.49 18.28 13.58
N ALA A 98 -16.14 17.36 14.31
CA ALA A 98 -15.77 17.05 15.69
C ALA A 98 -14.34 16.51 15.77
N GLU A 99 -13.96 15.63 14.85
CA GLU A 99 -12.61 15.05 14.77
C GLU A 99 -11.53 16.11 14.54
N ILE A 100 -11.71 17.01 13.57
CA ILE A 100 -10.70 18.01 13.23
C ILE A 100 -10.69 19.23 14.19
N ARG A 101 -11.75 19.43 14.99
CA ARG A 101 -11.89 20.57 15.89
C ARG A 101 -10.93 20.53 17.08
N GLY A 102 -10.58 19.33 17.56
CA GLY A 102 -9.81 19.13 18.77
C GLY A 102 -8.41 19.76 18.72
N ALA A 103 -7.98 20.34 19.84
CA ALA A 103 -6.61 20.82 20.01
C ALA A 103 -5.60 19.69 20.25
N SER A 104 -6.06 18.55 20.78
CA SER A 104 -5.23 17.36 21.01
C SER A 104 -5.11 16.53 19.73
N TYR A 105 -3.94 15.92 19.53
CA TYR A 105 -3.73 14.97 18.41
C TYR A 105 -4.58 13.73 18.64
N SER A 106 -5.37 13.37 17.64
CA SER A 106 -6.28 12.24 17.68
C SER A 106 -5.59 10.92 17.31
N ALA A 107 -6.33 9.82 17.36
CA ALA A 107 -5.83 8.51 16.92
C ALA A 107 -5.58 8.43 15.41
N LEU A 108 -6.15 9.33 14.59
CA LEU A 108 -5.92 9.43 13.14
C LEU A 108 -4.56 10.03 12.79
N ASP A 109 -4.11 11.00 13.57
CA ASP A 109 -2.98 11.83 13.22
C ASP A 109 -1.64 11.08 13.13
N PRO A 110 -1.34 10.06 13.98
CA PRO A 110 -0.10 9.30 13.84
C PRO A 110 0.02 8.54 12.52
N ALA A 111 -1.08 7.96 12.03
CA ALA A 111 -1.07 7.23 10.76
C ALA A 111 -0.85 8.18 9.58
N TYR A 112 -1.52 9.32 9.59
CA TYR A 112 -1.33 10.36 8.59
C TYR A 112 0.09 10.95 8.65
N LEU A 113 0.61 11.21 9.84
CA LEU A 113 1.98 11.72 10.03
C LEU A 113 3.03 10.75 9.48
N ALA A 114 2.91 9.45 9.79
CA ALA A 114 3.80 8.42 9.28
C ALA A 114 3.75 8.32 7.74
N GLU A 115 2.56 8.43 7.14
CA GLU A 115 2.36 8.48 5.69
C GLU A 115 3.07 9.69 5.07
N CYS A 116 2.90 10.88 5.65
CA CYS A 116 3.56 12.10 5.19
C CYS A 116 5.09 11.99 5.26
N PHE A 117 5.64 11.41 6.32
CA PHE A 117 7.08 11.17 6.43
C PHE A 117 7.59 10.19 5.38
N HIS A 118 6.87 9.10 5.14
CA HIS A 118 7.21 8.14 4.09
C HIS A 118 7.24 8.79 2.71
N LEU A 119 6.19 9.55 2.36
CA LEU A 119 6.09 10.25 1.08
C LEU A 119 7.11 11.39 0.94
N ARG A 120 7.43 12.10 2.05
CA ARG A 120 8.53 13.07 2.08
C ARG A 120 9.86 12.43 1.72
N ASP A 121 10.16 11.27 2.31
CA ASP A 121 11.42 10.55 2.03
C ASP A 121 11.47 10.08 0.57
N ALA A 122 10.34 9.61 0.04
CA ALA A 122 10.20 9.30 -1.38
C ALA A 122 10.42 10.54 -2.26
N ALA A 123 9.80 11.67 -1.92
CA ALA A 123 9.96 12.93 -2.62
C ALA A 123 11.43 13.40 -2.64
N ARG A 124 12.12 13.34 -1.50
CA ARG A 124 13.55 13.67 -1.40
C ARG A 124 14.43 12.75 -2.23
N SER A 125 14.08 11.47 -2.32
CA SER A 125 14.83 10.54 -3.17
C SER A 125 14.63 10.80 -4.65
N LEU A 126 13.53 11.46 -5.03
CA LEU A 126 13.20 11.83 -6.41
C LEU A 126 13.82 13.15 -6.84
N ASP A 127 13.94 14.10 -5.94
CA ASP A 127 14.46 15.45 -6.22
C ASP A 127 15.63 15.83 -5.32
N PRO A 128 16.82 15.28 -5.56
CA PRO A 128 18.02 15.72 -4.84
C PRO A 128 18.52 17.11 -5.27
N SER A 129 18.03 17.68 -6.38
CA SER A 129 18.62 18.83 -7.04
C SER A 129 17.70 20.05 -7.21
N GLY A 130 16.45 20.01 -6.75
CA GLY A 130 15.48 21.12 -6.88
C GLY A 130 14.99 21.32 -8.31
N LEU A 131 14.40 20.30 -8.90
CA LEU A 131 13.85 20.32 -10.26
C LEU A 131 12.64 21.27 -10.38
N PRO A 132 12.35 21.77 -11.60
CA PRO A 132 11.12 22.50 -11.88
C PRO A 132 9.88 21.70 -11.48
N PRO A 133 8.80 22.34 -11.00
CA PRO A 133 7.60 21.66 -10.51
C PRO A 133 6.96 20.67 -11.49
N LEU A 134 6.99 20.96 -12.81
CA LEU A 134 6.44 20.03 -13.82
C LEU A 134 7.30 18.77 -13.96
N ASP A 135 8.61 18.90 -13.90
CA ASP A 135 9.51 17.76 -13.97
C ASP A 135 9.40 16.91 -12.71
N LEU A 136 9.23 17.53 -11.53
CA LEU A 136 8.92 16.83 -10.28
C LEU A 136 7.60 16.06 -10.37
N ALA A 137 6.55 16.69 -10.91
CA ALA A 137 5.26 16.02 -11.10
C ALA A 137 5.38 14.81 -12.06
N ARG A 138 6.13 14.96 -13.17
CA ARG A 138 6.40 13.86 -14.11
C ARG A 138 7.17 12.71 -13.47
N LEU A 139 8.24 13.02 -12.74
CA LEU A 139 9.04 12.01 -12.03
C LEU A 139 8.24 11.34 -10.94
N GLY A 140 7.47 12.11 -10.16
CA GLY A 140 6.61 11.59 -9.10
C GLY A 140 5.53 10.67 -9.65
N PHE A 141 4.88 11.04 -10.74
CA PHE A 141 3.88 10.19 -11.38
C PHE A 141 4.47 8.90 -11.92
N ALA A 142 5.59 8.97 -12.63
CA ALA A 142 6.30 7.81 -13.13
C ALA A 142 6.74 6.88 -11.98
N TRP A 143 7.20 7.46 -10.86
CA TRP A 143 7.55 6.70 -9.67
C TRP A 143 6.33 5.98 -9.08
N VAL A 144 5.19 6.67 -8.91
CA VAL A 144 3.95 6.04 -8.44
C VAL A 144 3.58 4.84 -9.31
N CYS A 145 3.65 4.98 -10.63
CA CYS A 145 3.32 3.91 -11.57
C CYS A 145 4.31 2.74 -11.52
N ARG A 146 5.58 2.98 -11.15
CA ARG A 146 6.57 1.91 -10.91
C ARG A 146 6.39 1.22 -9.57
N GLN A 147 6.03 1.97 -8.51
CA GLN A 147 5.81 1.40 -7.18
C GLN A 147 4.49 0.65 -7.05
N VAL A 148 3.47 1.06 -7.80
CA VAL A 148 2.10 0.54 -7.71
C VAL A 148 1.69 0.00 -9.08
N TYR A 149 1.79 -1.32 -9.30
CA TYR A 149 1.26 -1.88 -10.55
C TYR A 149 -0.27 -1.83 -10.57
N LEU A 150 -0.83 -1.55 -11.74
CA LEU A 150 -2.27 -1.50 -11.92
C LEU A 150 -2.83 -2.92 -11.84
N GLN A 151 -3.69 -3.16 -10.86
CA GLN A 151 -4.44 -4.41 -10.75
C GLN A 151 -5.85 -4.16 -11.26
N PRO A 152 -6.28 -4.85 -12.33
CA PRO A 152 -7.68 -4.81 -12.74
C PRO A 152 -8.58 -5.29 -11.60
N TRP A 153 -9.71 -4.64 -11.44
CA TRP A 153 -10.70 -4.96 -10.41
C TRP A 153 -11.42 -6.30 -10.72
N GLU A 154 -10.72 -7.41 -10.79
CA GLU A 154 -11.36 -8.73 -10.80
C GLU A 154 -12.11 -9.04 -9.50
N LEU A 155 -11.81 -8.26 -8.46
CA LEU A 155 -12.46 -8.33 -7.14
C LEU A 155 -13.86 -7.69 -7.11
N GLU A 156 -14.30 -7.01 -8.17
CA GLU A 156 -15.63 -6.41 -8.27
C GLU A 156 -16.79 -7.44 -8.29
N ARG A 157 -16.50 -8.72 -8.48
CA ARG A 157 -17.50 -9.78 -8.39
C ARG A 157 -18.05 -9.97 -6.97
N GLU A 158 -17.37 -9.48 -5.95
CA GLU A 158 -17.71 -9.73 -4.53
C GLU A 158 -18.14 -8.48 -3.75
N GLY A 159 -18.32 -7.34 -4.42
CA GLY A 159 -18.74 -6.10 -3.79
C GLY A 159 -17.69 -4.99 -3.87
N TYR A 160 -18.13 -3.78 -3.58
CA TYR A 160 -17.32 -2.56 -3.59
C TYR A 160 -16.15 -2.66 -2.60
N ILE A 161 -14.93 -2.60 -3.12
CA ILE A 161 -13.73 -2.49 -2.29
C ILE A 161 -13.36 -1.00 -2.23
N PRO A 162 -13.44 -0.39 -1.04
CA PRO A 162 -13.08 1.00 -0.89
C PRO A 162 -11.60 1.21 -1.21
N ALA A 163 -11.27 2.37 -1.77
CA ALA A 163 -9.89 2.79 -1.93
C ALA A 163 -9.22 2.89 -0.55
N VAL A 164 -7.96 2.46 -0.47
CA VAL A 164 -7.19 2.47 0.77
C VAL A 164 -6.23 3.65 0.81
N PRO A 165 -5.77 4.07 2.01
CA PRO A 165 -4.80 5.15 2.15
C PRO A 165 -3.53 4.93 1.31
N PRO A 166 -2.87 6.01 0.85
CA PRO A 166 -1.64 5.94 0.06
C PRO A 166 -0.56 5.04 0.64
N SER A 167 -0.35 5.08 1.94
CA SER A 167 0.62 4.23 2.65
C SER A 167 0.33 2.73 2.48
N TYR A 168 -0.94 2.32 2.53
CA TYR A 168 -1.32 0.92 2.31
C TYR A 168 -1.16 0.49 0.85
N VAL A 169 -1.47 1.37 -0.10
CA VAL A 169 -1.24 1.12 -1.53
C VAL A 169 0.24 0.90 -1.81
N LEU A 170 1.08 1.76 -1.24
CA LEU A 170 2.54 1.67 -1.37
C LEU A 170 3.10 0.40 -0.72
N LEU A 171 2.61 0.04 0.47
CA LEU A 171 3.02 -1.18 1.17
C LEU A 171 2.71 -2.44 0.36
N ARG A 172 1.51 -2.56 -0.18
CA ARG A 172 1.12 -3.73 -0.98
C ARG A 172 1.66 -3.70 -2.42
N GLY A 173 2.02 -2.52 -2.95
CA GLY A 173 2.65 -2.33 -4.25
C GLY A 173 1.75 -2.54 -5.47
N HIS A 174 0.44 -2.56 -5.27
CA HIS A 174 -0.56 -2.63 -6.35
C HIS A 174 -1.81 -1.86 -5.98
N GLY A 175 -2.58 -1.45 -6.98
CA GLY A 175 -3.80 -0.71 -6.75
C GLY A 175 -4.59 -0.40 -8.00
N SER A 176 -5.76 0.19 -7.82
CA SER A 176 -6.58 0.76 -8.89
C SER A 176 -5.98 2.06 -9.43
N GLY A 177 -6.53 2.56 -10.54
CA GLY A 177 -6.17 3.89 -11.04
C GLY A 177 -6.50 5.00 -10.04
N MET A 178 -7.60 4.87 -9.27
CA MET A 178 -7.95 5.81 -8.20
C MET A 178 -6.92 5.81 -7.08
N GLU A 179 -6.48 4.65 -6.64
CA GLU A 179 -5.47 4.54 -5.60
C GLU A 179 -4.12 5.09 -6.05
N ARG A 180 -3.73 4.87 -7.32
CA ARG A 180 -2.57 5.56 -7.91
C ARG A 180 -2.72 7.07 -7.90
N ALA A 181 -3.92 7.59 -8.23
CA ALA A 181 -4.20 9.02 -8.18
C ALA A 181 -4.03 9.57 -6.77
N TYR A 182 -4.53 8.88 -5.74
CA TYR A 182 -4.38 9.31 -4.34
C TYR A 182 -2.92 9.29 -3.87
N VAL A 183 -2.16 8.25 -4.21
CA VAL A 183 -0.72 8.22 -3.92
C VAL A 183 0.00 9.39 -4.60
N PHE A 184 -0.39 9.71 -5.83
CA PHE A 184 0.21 10.84 -6.55
C PHE A 184 -0.16 12.19 -5.93
N LEU A 185 -1.43 12.41 -5.54
CA LEU A 185 -1.85 13.63 -4.84
C LEU A 185 -1.07 13.83 -3.53
N ALA A 186 -0.93 12.77 -2.74
CA ALA A 186 -0.18 12.81 -1.49
C ALA A 186 1.33 13.09 -1.71
N LEU A 187 1.91 12.58 -2.79
CA LEU A 187 3.29 12.87 -3.18
C LEU A 187 3.45 14.32 -3.67
N LEU A 188 2.49 14.84 -4.47
CA LEU A 188 2.47 16.24 -4.92
C LEU A 188 2.44 17.20 -3.72
N GLN A 189 1.69 16.86 -2.66
CA GLN A 189 1.70 17.65 -1.42
C GLN A 189 3.11 17.76 -0.83
N GLN A 190 3.90 16.68 -0.83
CA GLN A 190 5.28 16.71 -0.33
C GLN A 190 6.21 17.53 -1.23
N PHE A 191 5.95 17.59 -2.54
CA PHE A 191 6.65 18.50 -3.46
C PHE A 191 6.20 19.97 -3.32
N GLY A 192 5.11 20.26 -2.61
CA GLY A 192 4.49 21.58 -2.55
C GLY A 192 3.78 21.97 -3.84
N VAL A 193 3.31 20.98 -4.59
CA VAL A 193 2.53 21.15 -5.83
C VAL A 193 1.06 20.83 -5.55
N ASP A 194 0.17 21.73 -5.97
CA ASP A 194 -1.26 21.50 -5.82
C ASP A 194 -1.75 20.43 -6.79
N GLY A 195 -2.48 19.45 -6.27
CA GLY A 195 -3.07 18.36 -7.07
C GLY A 195 -4.59 18.42 -7.11
N CYS A 196 -5.18 17.82 -8.15
CA CYS A 196 -6.63 17.67 -8.28
C CYS A 196 -6.99 16.41 -9.08
N LEU A 197 -8.24 15.98 -8.97
CA LEU A 197 -8.84 14.94 -9.81
C LEU A 197 -9.68 15.62 -10.90
N ILE A 198 -9.76 14.99 -12.07
CA ILE A 198 -10.55 15.48 -13.21
C ILE A 198 -11.58 14.43 -13.58
N GLY A 199 -12.85 14.79 -13.51
CA GLY A 199 -13.96 13.89 -13.84
C GLY A 199 -15.31 14.40 -13.37
N ASP A 200 -16.30 13.51 -13.33
CA ASP A 200 -17.64 13.84 -12.87
C ASP A 200 -17.81 13.46 -11.40
N ALA A 201 -17.78 14.46 -10.53
CA ALA A 201 -17.97 14.30 -9.09
C ALA A 201 -19.39 13.83 -8.68
N GLY A 202 -20.36 13.86 -9.61
CA GLY A 202 -21.76 13.52 -9.35
C GLY A 202 -22.15 12.09 -9.75
N GLN A 203 -21.33 11.41 -10.53
CA GLN A 203 -21.66 10.09 -11.08
C GLN A 203 -20.78 8.97 -10.54
N GLY A 204 -20.80 8.76 -9.24
CA GLY A 204 -20.24 7.55 -8.61
C GLY A 204 -21.04 6.27 -8.93
N THR A 205 -21.69 6.17 -10.09
CA THR A 205 -22.46 5.00 -10.48
C THR A 205 -21.62 4.04 -11.30
N LEU A 206 -21.40 2.87 -10.75
CA LEU A 206 -21.00 1.63 -11.40
C LEU A 206 -21.83 1.40 -12.67
N LYS A 207 -21.33 1.73 -13.84
CA LYS A 207 -21.94 1.25 -15.09
C LYS A 207 -21.43 -0.15 -15.35
N VAL A 208 -22.22 -1.15 -14.97
CA VAL A 208 -22.06 -2.53 -15.43
C VAL A 208 -22.49 -2.57 -16.91
N VAL A 209 -21.55 -2.62 -17.82
CA VAL A 209 -21.83 -2.85 -19.24
C VAL A 209 -21.48 -4.31 -19.55
N ASN A 210 -22.53 -5.11 -19.82
CA ASN A 210 -22.48 -6.45 -20.41
C ASN A 210 -21.57 -7.47 -19.71
N GLN A 211 -21.83 -7.86 -18.46
CA GLN A 211 -21.29 -9.06 -17.77
C GLN A 211 -19.80 -9.45 -18.04
N LYS A 212 -19.08 -8.69 -18.84
CA LYS A 212 -17.64 -8.81 -19.08
C LYS A 212 -16.95 -7.60 -18.49
N SER A 213 -15.99 -7.84 -17.64
CA SER A 213 -15.10 -6.91 -16.97
C SER A 213 -14.95 -5.56 -17.68
N VAL A 214 -15.77 -4.60 -17.30
CA VAL A 214 -15.54 -3.23 -17.71
C VAL A 214 -14.45 -2.70 -16.81
N LEU A 215 -13.37 -2.21 -17.41
CA LEU A 215 -12.42 -1.36 -16.72
C LEU A 215 -13.21 -0.23 -16.04
N HIS A 216 -13.44 -0.34 -14.75
CA HIS A 216 -14.02 0.74 -13.99
C HIS A 216 -13.02 1.89 -14.00
N ARG A 217 -13.23 2.82 -14.90
CA ARG A 217 -12.81 4.17 -14.64
C ARG A 217 -13.73 4.64 -13.51
N GLY A 218 -13.19 4.86 -12.32
CA GLY A 218 -13.90 5.62 -11.30
C GLY A 218 -14.42 6.92 -11.92
N PRO A 219 -15.12 7.77 -11.18
CA PRO A 219 -15.68 9.02 -11.69
C PRO A 219 -14.61 9.97 -12.30
N PHE A 220 -13.32 9.66 -12.10
CA PHE A 220 -12.20 10.48 -12.54
C PHE A 220 -11.42 9.77 -13.64
N TRP A 221 -11.17 10.47 -14.75
CA TRP A 221 -10.38 9.95 -15.88
C TRP A 221 -8.93 10.43 -15.88
N ALA A 222 -8.61 11.48 -15.09
CA ALA A 222 -7.24 11.99 -14.93
C ALA A 222 -6.99 12.50 -13.52
N VAL A 223 -5.72 12.62 -13.18
CA VAL A 223 -5.22 13.39 -12.05
C VAL A 223 -4.41 14.56 -12.60
N GLY A 224 -4.58 15.76 -12.00
CA GLY A 224 -3.94 17.00 -12.44
C GLY A 224 -2.91 17.49 -11.42
N ALA A 225 -1.81 18.06 -11.92
CA ALA A 225 -0.87 18.87 -11.14
C ALA A 225 -0.99 20.32 -11.59
N ARG A 226 -1.31 21.24 -10.65
CA ARG A 226 -1.42 22.66 -10.95
C ARG A 226 -0.06 23.32 -10.83
N ILE A 227 0.40 23.93 -11.93
CA ILE A 227 1.69 24.62 -12.01
C ILE A 227 1.48 25.98 -12.71
N GLY A 228 1.66 27.04 -11.96
CA GLY A 228 1.22 28.36 -12.41
C GLY A 228 -0.30 28.40 -12.62
N PRO A 229 -0.80 28.89 -13.75
CA PRO A 229 -2.23 28.90 -14.08
C PRO A 229 -2.73 27.57 -14.65
N ASP A 230 -1.85 26.68 -15.09
CA ASP A 230 -2.17 25.49 -15.86
C ASP A 230 -2.33 24.25 -14.97
N ILE A 231 -3.20 23.33 -15.40
CA ILE A 231 -3.38 22.00 -14.79
C ILE A 231 -2.88 20.97 -15.79
N PHE A 232 -1.72 20.36 -15.50
CA PHE A 232 -1.09 19.34 -16.31
C PHE A 232 -1.66 17.96 -15.97
N LEU A 233 -1.97 17.13 -16.97
CA LEU A 233 -2.76 15.92 -16.82
C LEU A 233 -1.95 14.63 -16.90
N PHE A 234 -2.28 13.72 -16.00
CA PHE A 234 -1.70 12.38 -15.88
C PHE A 234 -2.81 11.33 -15.86
N ASN A 235 -2.60 10.22 -16.56
CA ASN A 235 -3.58 9.13 -16.61
C ASN A 235 -3.18 7.99 -15.66
N PRO A 236 -3.82 7.85 -14.50
CA PRO A 236 -3.45 6.82 -13.52
C PRO A 236 -3.82 5.40 -13.97
N TRP A 237 -4.67 5.27 -14.98
CA TRP A 237 -5.10 3.98 -15.54
C TRP A 237 -4.08 3.41 -16.53
N THR A 238 -3.47 4.26 -17.36
CA THR A 238 -2.43 3.85 -18.29
C THR A 238 -1.02 3.94 -17.69
N GLY A 239 -0.84 4.81 -16.70
CA GLY A 239 0.46 5.09 -16.10
C GLY A 239 1.31 6.10 -16.90
N GLU A 240 0.69 6.79 -17.86
CA GLU A 240 1.36 7.76 -18.74
C GLU A 240 0.78 9.18 -18.55
N PRO A 241 1.58 10.23 -18.67
CA PRO A 241 1.05 11.58 -18.79
C PRO A 241 0.29 11.74 -20.11
N PHE A 242 -0.69 12.64 -20.14
CA PHE A 242 -1.27 13.07 -21.41
C PHE A 242 -0.21 13.85 -22.20
N THR A 243 0.17 13.35 -23.38
CA THR A 243 1.18 14.02 -24.18
C THR A 243 0.63 15.31 -24.79
N ALA A 244 1.36 16.40 -24.71
CA ALA A 244 0.95 17.68 -25.29
C ALA A 244 0.70 17.59 -26.82
N PRO A 245 -0.11 18.49 -27.43
CA PRO A 245 -0.44 18.43 -28.85
C PRO A 245 0.75 18.46 -29.81
N ASP A 246 1.84 19.09 -29.40
CA ASP A 246 3.11 19.15 -30.17
C ASP A 246 3.98 17.89 -30.04
N GLY A 247 3.50 16.88 -29.30
CA GLY A 247 4.23 15.66 -29.00
C GLY A 247 5.32 15.83 -27.94
N LYS A 248 5.44 17.00 -27.31
CA LYS A 248 6.46 17.31 -26.32
C LYS A 248 5.84 17.71 -24.99
N GLY A 249 6.28 17.06 -23.91
CA GLY A 249 5.83 17.39 -22.57
C GLY A 249 4.44 16.85 -22.21
N VAL A 250 3.79 17.48 -21.24
CA VAL A 250 2.51 17.07 -20.66
C VAL A 250 1.41 18.02 -21.12
N ALA A 251 0.27 17.49 -21.55
CA ALA A 251 -0.88 18.28 -21.94
C ALA A 251 -1.55 18.95 -20.73
N THR A 252 -2.05 20.14 -20.93
CA THR A 252 -2.88 20.83 -19.94
C THR A 252 -4.36 20.42 -20.08
N LEU A 253 -5.16 20.64 -19.02
CA LEU A 253 -6.60 20.42 -19.04
C LEU A 253 -7.27 21.24 -20.15
N ALA A 254 -6.84 22.48 -20.36
CA ALA A 254 -7.35 23.36 -21.43
C ALA A 254 -7.12 22.74 -22.81
N GLN A 255 -5.93 22.22 -23.07
CA GLN A 255 -5.60 21.53 -24.33
C GLN A 255 -6.45 20.29 -24.55
N VAL A 256 -6.63 19.46 -23.52
CA VAL A 256 -7.45 18.24 -23.63
C VAL A 256 -8.93 18.55 -23.83
N LYS A 257 -9.46 19.59 -23.15
CA LYS A 257 -10.83 20.05 -23.37
C LYS A 257 -11.06 20.62 -24.78
N ALA A 258 -10.04 21.24 -25.37
CA ALA A 258 -10.15 21.80 -26.73
C ALA A 258 -10.27 20.73 -27.83
N ASP A 259 -9.66 19.56 -27.67
CA ASP A 259 -9.70 18.45 -28.64
C ASP A 259 -9.60 17.09 -27.94
N PRO A 260 -10.66 16.62 -27.26
CA PRO A 260 -10.64 15.34 -26.55
C PRO A 260 -10.35 14.12 -27.43
N ALA A 261 -10.73 14.21 -28.72
CA ALA A 261 -10.58 13.11 -29.67
C ALA A 261 -9.12 12.72 -29.89
N LYS A 262 -8.20 13.67 -29.79
CA LYS A 262 -6.76 13.43 -29.91
C LYS A 262 -6.25 12.39 -28.89
N TRP A 263 -6.86 12.34 -27.71
CA TRP A 263 -6.52 11.38 -26.65
C TRP A 263 -7.53 10.23 -26.54
N LYS A 264 -8.41 10.08 -27.55
CA LYS A 264 -9.45 9.03 -27.56
C LYS A 264 -10.37 9.08 -26.34
N LEU A 265 -10.66 10.27 -25.86
CA LEU A 265 -11.57 10.50 -24.76
C LEU A 265 -12.96 10.85 -25.29
N PRO A 266 -14.04 10.40 -24.63
CA PRO A 266 -15.40 10.80 -24.99
C PRO A 266 -15.59 12.30 -24.74
N GLU A 267 -15.98 13.06 -25.78
CA GLU A 267 -16.14 14.51 -25.70
C GLU A 267 -17.11 14.93 -24.59
N ALA A 268 -18.27 14.29 -24.50
CA ALA A 268 -19.25 14.59 -23.49
C ALA A 268 -18.71 14.42 -22.06
N GLU A 269 -17.90 13.39 -21.81
CA GLU A 269 -17.26 13.12 -20.52
C GLU A 269 -16.25 14.23 -20.16
N VAL A 270 -15.42 14.61 -21.14
CA VAL A 270 -14.39 15.63 -20.92
C VAL A 270 -15.00 17.01 -20.72
N GLN A 271 -16.03 17.38 -21.51
CA GLN A 271 -16.68 18.68 -21.39
C GLN A 271 -17.49 18.83 -20.09
N SER A 272 -18.12 17.75 -19.61
CA SER A 272 -18.85 17.74 -18.34
C SER A 272 -17.94 17.64 -17.11
N SER A 273 -16.64 17.40 -17.30
CA SER A 273 -15.70 17.16 -16.20
C SER A 273 -15.49 18.39 -15.32
N SER A 274 -15.52 18.13 -14.03
CA SER A 274 -15.19 19.09 -12.96
C SER A 274 -13.74 18.90 -12.50
N ILE A 275 -13.16 19.95 -11.96
CA ILE A 275 -11.94 19.91 -11.16
C ILE A 275 -12.35 19.59 -9.73
N VAL A 276 -11.80 18.51 -9.19
CA VAL A 276 -12.16 18.03 -7.86
C VAL A 276 -10.93 17.98 -6.96
N LEU A 277 -11.01 18.69 -5.85
CA LEU A 277 -9.98 18.76 -4.82
C LEU A 277 -10.22 17.64 -3.80
N ALA A 278 -9.16 17.09 -3.26
CA ALA A 278 -9.22 16.06 -2.24
C ALA A 278 -8.19 16.35 -1.13
N ALA A 279 -8.58 16.14 0.11
CA ALA A 279 -7.71 16.33 1.26
C ALA A 279 -7.96 15.26 2.34
N PRO A 280 -6.91 14.71 2.97
CA PRO A 280 -7.06 13.87 4.15
C PRO A 280 -7.67 14.66 5.31
N LEU A 281 -8.46 14.00 6.15
CA LEU A 281 -9.14 14.65 7.27
C LEU A 281 -8.13 15.32 8.24
N SER A 282 -7.06 14.61 8.60
CA SER A 282 -6.01 15.15 9.47
C SER A 282 -5.33 16.38 8.87
N ALA A 283 -5.16 16.46 7.54
CA ALA A 283 -4.54 17.62 6.89
C ALA A 283 -5.33 18.93 7.07
N LEU A 284 -6.63 18.83 7.33
CA LEU A 284 -7.53 19.97 7.54
C LEU A 284 -7.54 20.46 9.00
N ALA A 285 -6.95 19.70 9.92
CA ALA A 285 -6.98 20.01 11.35
C ALA A 285 -5.96 21.13 11.71
N PRO A 286 -6.36 22.18 12.45
CA PRO A 286 -5.44 23.25 12.86
C PRO A 286 -4.23 22.75 13.65
N ARG A 287 -4.38 21.66 14.41
CA ARG A 287 -3.27 21.01 15.14
C ARG A 287 -2.18 20.53 14.20
N MET A 288 -2.53 20.02 13.02
CA MET A 288 -1.54 19.57 12.02
C MET A 288 -0.84 20.75 11.34
N ALA A 289 -1.54 21.87 11.12
CA ALA A 289 -0.92 23.11 10.66
C ALA A 289 0.07 23.67 11.70
N THR A 290 -0.29 23.59 12.97
CA THR A 290 0.59 23.98 14.08
C THR A 290 1.83 23.08 14.15
N LEU A 291 1.65 21.76 14.04
CA LEU A 291 2.76 20.80 14.01
C LEU A 291 3.69 21.08 12.83
N GLU A 292 3.15 21.24 11.63
CA GLU A 292 3.93 21.57 10.43
C GLU A 292 4.76 22.85 10.65
N ALA A 293 4.13 23.94 11.10
CA ALA A 293 4.83 25.19 11.33
C ALA A 293 6.02 25.07 12.31
N LYS A 294 5.92 24.13 13.26
CA LYS A 294 6.97 23.90 14.27
C LYS A 294 8.08 22.96 13.81
N ILE A 295 7.78 21.98 12.95
CA ILE A 295 8.75 20.94 12.59
C ILE A 295 9.21 20.98 11.13
N LEU A 296 8.55 21.77 10.26
CA LEU A 296 8.84 21.80 8.81
C LEU A 296 10.29 22.15 8.50
N ALA A 297 10.84 23.18 9.17
CA ALA A 297 12.22 23.62 8.95
C ALA A 297 13.23 22.49 9.25
N ASP A 298 12.96 21.69 10.26
CA ASP A 298 13.82 20.61 10.72
C ASP A 298 13.63 19.30 9.96
N THR A 299 12.41 19.02 9.55
CA THR A 299 12.02 17.73 8.97
C THR A 299 11.70 17.80 7.49
N GLY A 300 11.27 18.96 6.99
CA GLY A 300 10.81 19.16 5.61
C GLY A 300 9.52 18.40 5.26
N VAL A 301 8.74 17.95 6.27
CA VAL A 301 7.48 17.26 6.04
C VAL A 301 6.33 18.27 5.94
N ARG A 302 5.47 18.12 4.93
CA ARG A 302 4.26 18.91 4.76
C ARG A 302 3.06 18.12 5.25
N LEU A 303 2.26 18.72 6.12
CA LEU A 303 1.17 18.05 6.83
C LEU A 303 -0.19 18.72 6.59
N ALA A 304 -0.23 20.05 6.51
CA ALA A 304 -1.46 20.78 6.49
C ALA A 304 -1.90 21.16 5.09
N ILE A 305 -3.21 21.22 4.90
CA ILE A 305 -3.88 21.77 3.72
C ILE A 305 -4.82 22.87 4.18
N ASP A 306 -4.50 24.11 3.82
CA ASP A 306 -5.47 25.20 3.92
C ASP A 306 -6.47 25.07 2.77
N ALA A 307 -7.66 24.57 3.10
CA ALA A 307 -8.72 24.32 2.11
C ALA A 307 -9.15 25.58 1.38
N SER A 308 -9.20 26.73 2.07
CA SER A 308 -9.59 28.00 1.47
C SER A 308 -8.53 28.50 0.51
N ALA A 309 -7.27 28.50 0.94
CA ALA A 309 -6.16 28.88 0.07
C ALA A 309 -6.02 27.94 -1.13
N LEU A 310 -6.17 26.62 -0.93
CA LEU A 310 -6.16 25.64 -2.02
C LEU A 310 -7.29 25.92 -3.02
N LYS A 311 -8.54 26.08 -2.53
CA LYS A 311 -9.70 26.39 -3.36
C LYS A 311 -9.49 27.65 -4.19
N ASN A 312 -8.95 28.71 -3.58
CA ASN A 312 -8.72 30.00 -4.24
C ASN A 312 -7.63 29.95 -5.33
N ARG A 313 -6.76 28.95 -5.31
CA ARG A 313 -5.77 28.75 -6.37
C ARG A 313 -6.34 28.06 -7.61
N PHE A 314 -7.48 27.37 -7.49
CA PHE A 314 -8.16 26.71 -8.60
C PHE A 314 -9.31 27.59 -9.15
N PRO A 315 -9.81 27.31 -10.37
CA PRO A 315 -11.01 27.96 -10.90
C PRO A 315 -12.19 27.89 -9.93
N ALA A 316 -13.07 28.89 -9.97
CA ALA A 316 -14.18 29.04 -9.01
C ALA A 316 -15.11 27.80 -8.95
N GLU A 317 -15.29 27.13 -10.07
CA GLU A 317 -16.08 25.90 -10.22
C GLU A 317 -15.45 24.65 -9.59
N ALA A 318 -14.16 24.65 -9.24
CA ALA A 318 -13.51 23.54 -8.57
C ALA A 318 -14.22 23.23 -7.23
N LYS A 319 -14.42 21.96 -6.92
CA LYS A 319 -15.13 21.49 -5.73
C LYS A 319 -14.28 20.50 -4.96
N PHE A 320 -14.47 20.44 -3.66
CA PHE A 320 -13.93 19.32 -2.90
C PHE A 320 -14.76 18.07 -3.12
N TRP A 321 -14.09 16.91 -3.10
CA TRP A 321 -14.70 15.61 -3.27
C TRP A 321 -15.69 15.32 -2.16
N ASN A 322 -16.91 15.03 -2.53
CA ASN A 322 -17.93 14.46 -1.66
C ASN A 322 -18.73 13.43 -2.44
N PRO A 323 -18.30 12.19 -2.45
CA PRO A 323 -19.17 11.11 -2.93
C PRO A 323 -20.29 10.95 -1.90
N ALA A 324 -21.49 11.40 -2.26
CA ALA A 324 -22.68 11.25 -1.43
C ALA A 324 -22.84 9.79 -1.01
N GLY A 325 -22.82 9.53 0.29
CA GLY A 325 -23.03 8.20 0.85
C GLY A 325 -21.81 7.26 0.84
N ASP A 326 -20.67 7.67 0.34
CA ASP A 326 -19.45 6.85 0.35
C ASP A 326 -18.67 7.05 1.67
N ARG A 327 -18.53 5.99 2.46
CA ARG A 327 -17.75 5.99 3.70
C ARG A 327 -16.24 6.15 3.47
N PHE A 328 -15.80 6.11 2.21
CA PHE A 328 -14.42 6.01 1.78
C PHE A 328 -13.97 7.19 0.92
N THR A 329 -14.39 8.41 1.30
CA THR A 329 -13.76 9.59 0.72
C THR A 329 -12.28 9.63 1.10
N TYR A 330 -11.44 10.24 0.29
CA TYR A 330 -10.03 10.45 0.64
C TYR A 330 -9.87 11.12 2.01
N THR A 331 -10.78 11.98 2.40
CA THR A 331 -10.85 12.59 3.74
C THR A 331 -11.09 11.57 4.86
N ARG A 332 -11.77 10.46 4.60
CA ARG A 332 -12.15 9.44 5.60
C ARG A 332 -11.39 8.14 5.51
N MET A 333 -10.53 7.98 4.51
CA MET A 333 -9.82 6.71 4.32
C MET A 333 -9.07 6.26 5.57
N LEU A 334 -8.46 7.19 6.31
CA LEU A 334 -7.75 6.86 7.54
C LEU A 334 -8.68 6.43 8.67
N VAL A 335 -9.91 6.93 8.73
CA VAL A 335 -10.89 6.58 9.79
C VAL A 335 -11.28 5.11 9.71
N ALA A 336 -11.44 4.56 8.51
CA ALA A 336 -11.82 3.15 8.32
C ALA A 336 -10.75 2.16 8.77
N PHE A 337 -9.52 2.63 8.96
CA PHE A 337 -8.35 1.82 9.33
C PHE A 337 -7.85 2.08 10.75
N LEU A 338 -8.60 2.82 11.55
CA LEU A 338 -8.27 3.00 12.96
C LEU A 338 -8.63 1.78 13.80
N PRO A 339 -7.82 1.50 14.85
CA PRO A 339 -8.22 0.55 15.87
C PRO A 339 -9.48 1.08 16.58
N THR A 340 -10.58 0.39 16.41
CA THR A 340 -11.71 0.53 17.34
C THR A 340 -11.43 -0.39 18.53
N GLU A 341 -11.88 -0.02 19.73
CA GLU A 341 -11.72 -0.81 20.95
C GLU A 341 -12.27 -2.26 20.82
N GLU A 342 -13.04 -2.54 19.78
CA GLU A 342 -13.66 -3.84 19.48
C GLU A 342 -12.91 -4.67 18.41
N GLY A 343 -11.66 -4.40 18.09
CA GLY A 343 -10.86 -5.18 17.13
C GLY A 343 -11.19 -4.91 15.65
N GLY A 344 -11.79 -3.76 15.33
CA GLY A 344 -12.15 -3.39 13.95
C GLY A 344 -10.95 -3.19 13.04
N LEU A 345 -9.79 -2.78 13.56
CA LEU A 345 -8.56 -2.66 12.78
C LEU A 345 -8.06 -4.02 12.31
N ASP A 346 -8.13 -5.06 13.14
CA ASP A 346 -7.69 -6.41 12.77
C ASP A 346 -8.47 -6.96 11.58
N ARG A 347 -9.75 -6.64 11.45
CA ARG A 347 -10.58 -7.03 10.30
C ARG A 347 -10.23 -6.23 9.05
N ALA A 348 -10.14 -4.91 9.15
CA ALA A 348 -9.80 -4.06 8.02
C ALA A 348 -8.36 -4.29 7.58
N GLU A 349 -7.38 -4.31 8.49
CA GLU A 349 -5.99 -4.64 8.18
C GLU A 349 -5.85 -6.05 7.60
N SER A 350 -6.55 -7.06 8.13
CA SER A 350 -6.48 -8.42 7.61
C SER A 350 -7.05 -8.53 6.20
N GLN A 351 -8.07 -7.74 5.84
CA GLN A 351 -8.62 -7.69 4.48
C GLN A 351 -7.69 -7.00 3.48
N TYR A 352 -6.91 -6.01 3.92
CA TYR A 352 -6.08 -5.16 3.06
C TYR A 352 -4.58 -5.42 3.18
N ARG A 353 -4.15 -6.27 4.10
CA ARG A 353 -2.76 -6.73 4.13
C ARG A 353 -2.44 -7.44 2.81
N PRO A 354 -1.26 -7.20 2.25
CA PRO A 354 -0.84 -7.82 1.00
C PRO A 354 -1.04 -9.33 0.99
N HIS A 355 -0.78 -10.03 2.11
CA HIS A 355 -0.98 -11.47 2.20
C HIS A 355 -2.45 -11.90 2.04
N THR A 356 -3.44 -11.09 2.42
CA THR A 356 -4.87 -11.41 2.25
C THR A 356 -5.31 -11.26 0.79
N LEU A 357 -4.78 -10.25 0.10
CA LEU A 357 -4.94 -10.10 -1.34
C LEU A 357 -4.17 -11.19 -2.11
N TYR A 358 -2.98 -11.52 -1.66
CA TYR A 358 -2.22 -12.68 -2.12
C TYR A 358 -2.97 -13.99 -1.89
N ARG A 359 -3.69 -14.15 -0.80
CA ARG A 359 -4.47 -15.35 -0.50
C ARG A 359 -5.53 -15.66 -1.57
N ARG A 360 -6.09 -14.65 -2.24
CA ARG A 360 -7.10 -14.83 -3.30
C ARG A 360 -6.50 -14.94 -4.71
N SER A 361 -5.36 -14.29 -4.97
CA SER A 361 -4.77 -14.21 -6.31
C SER A 361 -3.46 -14.98 -6.47
N LEU A 362 -2.82 -15.37 -5.38
CA LEU A 362 -1.51 -16.04 -5.35
C LEU A 362 -1.56 -17.48 -4.86
N ILE A 363 -2.72 -18.03 -4.54
CA ILE A 363 -2.77 -19.49 -4.44
C ILE A 363 -2.35 -19.99 -5.82
N PRO A 364 -1.16 -20.60 -5.97
CA PRO A 364 -0.74 -21.14 -7.26
C PRO A 364 -1.88 -21.93 -7.86
N LYS A 365 -2.05 -21.90 -9.17
CA LYS A 365 -3.07 -22.74 -9.83
C LYS A 365 -2.92 -24.21 -9.44
N SER A 366 -1.69 -24.66 -9.19
CA SER A 366 -1.39 -25.97 -8.58
C SER A 366 -1.95 -26.14 -7.18
N LEU A 367 -2.05 -25.06 -6.36
CA LEU A 367 -2.69 -25.08 -5.05
C LEU A 367 -4.19 -24.74 -5.13
N SER A 368 -4.63 -24.01 -6.15
CA SER A 368 -6.06 -23.80 -6.42
C SER A 368 -6.70 -25.00 -7.11
N ALA A 369 -5.90 -25.87 -7.70
CA ALA A 369 -6.30 -27.22 -8.12
C ALA A 369 -6.31 -28.23 -6.96
N LEU A 370 -5.72 -27.91 -5.81
CA LEU A 370 -6.11 -28.56 -4.57
C LEU A 370 -7.55 -28.11 -4.28
N PRO A 371 -8.50 -29.05 -4.30
CA PRO A 371 -9.90 -28.72 -4.26
C PRO A 371 -10.21 -27.89 -3.02
N ALA A 372 -11.41 -27.32 -3.02
CA ALA A 372 -12.03 -26.68 -1.85
C ALA A 372 -11.91 -27.51 -0.55
N GLY A 373 -11.21 -28.62 -0.57
CA GLY A 373 -10.87 -29.60 0.42
C GLY A 373 -9.40 -29.69 0.81
N LEU A 374 -8.61 -28.61 0.74
CA LEU A 374 -7.42 -28.60 1.57
C LEU A 374 -7.84 -28.96 2.99
N ASN A 375 -7.28 -30.08 3.51
CA ASN A 375 -7.36 -30.40 4.93
C ASN A 375 -7.26 -29.08 5.72
N PRO A 376 -8.16 -28.80 6.66
CA PRO A 376 -8.09 -27.60 7.49
C PRO A 376 -6.68 -27.36 8.06
N ALA A 377 -5.97 -28.42 8.47
CA ALA A 377 -4.59 -28.33 8.95
C ALA A 377 -3.58 -27.90 7.87
N ALA A 378 -3.75 -28.35 6.63
CA ALA A 378 -2.89 -27.93 5.51
C ALA A 378 -3.19 -26.49 5.09
N ALA A 379 -4.45 -26.09 5.11
CA ALA A 379 -4.88 -24.72 4.84
C ALA A 379 -4.39 -23.75 5.92
N GLU A 380 -4.49 -24.14 7.19
CA GLU A 380 -3.96 -23.38 8.34
C GLU A 380 -2.44 -23.27 8.24
N ARG A 381 -1.71 -24.36 7.97
CA ARG A 381 -0.28 -24.33 7.79
C ARG A 381 0.14 -23.44 6.62
N LEU A 382 -0.54 -23.52 5.47
CA LEU A 382 -0.28 -22.65 4.33
C LEU A 382 -0.51 -21.18 4.72
N GLN A 383 -1.58 -20.90 5.44
CA GLN A 383 -1.86 -19.56 5.94
C GLN A 383 -0.77 -19.07 6.91
N MET A 384 -0.37 -19.90 7.86
CA MET A 384 0.69 -19.56 8.82
C MET A 384 2.04 -19.40 8.13
N ASN A 385 2.37 -20.24 7.14
CA ASN A 385 3.58 -20.09 6.35
C ASN A 385 3.57 -18.81 5.52
N ILE A 386 2.45 -18.48 4.88
CA ILE A 386 2.29 -17.22 4.13
C ILE A 386 2.42 -16.02 5.08
N LEU A 387 1.77 -16.06 6.25
CA LEU A 387 1.91 -15.05 7.29
C LEU A 387 3.36 -14.94 7.78
N GLY A 388 4.04 -16.06 8.02
CA GLY A 388 5.44 -16.09 8.44
C GLY A 388 6.39 -15.53 7.38
N VAL A 389 6.22 -15.95 6.13
CA VAL A 389 7.07 -15.49 5.02
C VAL A 389 6.83 -14.01 4.71
N TYR A 390 5.58 -13.60 4.55
CA TYR A 390 5.25 -12.22 4.20
C TYR A 390 5.24 -11.31 5.42
N GLY A 391 4.69 -11.76 6.56
CA GLY A 391 4.60 -10.97 7.78
C GLY A 391 5.98 -10.57 8.31
N VAL A 392 6.84 -11.56 8.59
CA VAL A 392 8.17 -11.31 9.17
C VAL A 392 9.19 -10.87 8.12
N SER A 393 9.16 -11.48 6.92
CA SER A 393 10.21 -11.27 5.93
C SER A 393 10.00 -10.06 5.03
N PHE A 394 8.73 -9.62 4.82
CA PHE A 394 8.41 -8.56 3.87
C PHE A 394 7.59 -7.40 4.46
N PHE A 395 7.03 -7.55 5.65
CA PHE A 395 6.14 -6.54 6.26
C PHE A 395 6.60 -6.01 7.61
N GLU A 396 7.69 -6.54 8.17
CA GLU A 396 8.28 -5.96 9.38
C GLU A 396 8.96 -4.62 9.03
N PRO A 397 8.54 -3.51 9.64
CA PRO A 397 9.08 -2.20 9.33
C PRO A 397 10.56 -2.05 9.76
N PRO A 398 11.37 -1.29 9.00
CA PRO A 398 11.06 -0.82 7.65
C PRO A 398 11.10 -1.95 6.63
N THR A 399 9.98 -2.17 5.95
CA THR A 399 9.88 -3.23 4.93
C THR A 399 10.90 -3.02 3.81
N PRO A 400 11.30 -4.08 3.09
CA PRO A 400 12.17 -3.92 1.91
C PRO A 400 11.58 -2.96 0.87
N ARG A 401 10.26 -2.96 0.69
CA ARG A 401 9.55 -2.06 -0.19
C ARG A 401 9.63 -0.60 0.27
N GLU A 402 9.43 -0.33 1.56
CA GLU A 402 9.60 1.01 2.13
C GLU A 402 11.04 1.52 1.96
N ARG A 403 12.04 0.65 2.12
CA ARG A 403 13.45 1.02 1.87
C ARG A 403 13.67 1.45 0.42
N ILE A 404 13.10 0.71 -0.55
CA ILE A 404 13.14 1.09 -1.98
C ILE A 404 12.47 2.44 -2.18
N GLN A 405 11.29 2.64 -1.60
CA GLN A 405 10.52 3.87 -1.73
C GLN A 405 11.22 5.08 -1.13
N ARG A 406 11.96 4.89 -0.03
CA ARG A 406 12.76 5.92 0.64
C ARG A 406 14.15 6.14 0.01
N GLY A 407 14.49 5.44 -1.08
CA GLY A 407 15.77 5.59 -1.76
C GLY A 407 16.93 4.75 -1.19
N GLN A 408 16.65 3.80 -0.29
CA GLN A 408 17.66 2.90 0.32
C GLN A 408 17.84 1.64 -0.53
N PHE A 409 18.18 1.82 -1.81
CA PHE A 409 18.17 0.74 -2.80
C PHE A 409 19.18 -0.36 -2.52
N GLN A 410 20.40 0.01 -2.08
CA GLN A 410 21.48 -0.95 -1.85
C GLN A 410 21.19 -1.87 -0.66
N ASP A 411 20.60 -1.32 0.41
CA ASP A 411 20.22 -2.10 1.58
C ASP A 411 19.06 -3.05 1.26
N ALA A 412 18.05 -2.55 0.56
CA ALA A 412 16.95 -3.38 0.07
C ALA A 412 17.44 -4.49 -0.87
N ALA A 413 18.34 -4.18 -1.82
CA ALA A 413 18.89 -5.18 -2.73
C ALA A 413 19.69 -6.26 -2.00
N ARG A 414 20.51 -5.87 -1.00
CA ARG A 414 21.29 -6.82 -0.18
C ARG A 414 20.37 -7.77 0.59
N GLU A 415 19.35 -7.23 1.22
CA GLU A 415 18.35 -8.02 1.94
C GLU A 415 17.62 -8.99 1.01
N MET A 416 17.21 -8.52 -0.17
CA MET A 416 16.52 -9.38 -1.14
C MET A 416 17.41 -10.50 -1.70
N MET A 417 18.70 -10.25 -1.90
CA MET A 417 19.63 -11.31 -2.27
C MET A 417 19.75 -12.38 -1.19
N GLN A 418 19.80 -12.02 0.08
CA GLN A 418 19.81 -12.97 1.20
C GLN A 418 18.51 -13.80 1.26
N LYS A 419 17.36 -13.16 1.04
CA LYS A 419 16.06 -13.85 0.99
C LYS A 419 15.96 -14.80 -0.21
N LEU A 420 16.48 -14.41 -1.38
CA LEU A 420 16.54 -15.28 -2.55
C LEU A 420 17.35 -16.54 -2.27
N GLU A 421 18.50 -16.42 -1.61
CA GLU A 421 19.33 -17.54 -1.21
C GLU A 421 18.61 -18.44 -0.18
N PHE A 422 18.00 -17.84 0.83
CA PHE A 422 17.24 -18.55 1.85
C PHE A 422 16.10 -19.38 1.25
N PHE A 423 15.26 -18.79 0.42
CA PHE A 423 14.16 -19.48 -0.23
C PHE A 423 14.64 -20.47 -1.30
N GLY A 424 15.74 -20.17 -1.99
CA GLY A 424 16.36 -21.09 -2.96
C GLY A 424 16.81 -22.40 -2.29
N ARG A 425 17.51 -22.31 -1.16
CA ARG A 425 17.91 -23.48 -0.36
C ARG A 425 16.69 -24.25 0.16
N GLY A 426 15.62 -23.54 0.56
CA GLY A 426 14.35 -24.16 0.94
C GLY A 426 13.76 -25.01 -0.19
N GLN A 427 13.69 -24.44 -1.41
CA GLN A 427 13.20 -25.18 -2.58
C GLN A 427 14.06 -26.40 -2.92
N GLU A 428 15.38 -26.30 -2.83
CA GLU A 428 16.29 -27.41 -3.14
C GLU A 428 16.14 -28.58 -2.18
N ARG A 429 15.96 -28.29 -0.89
CA ARG A 429 15.68 -29.32 0.12
C ARG A 429 14.36 -30.04 -0.11
N LEU A 430 13.41 -29.40 -0.77
CA LEU A 430 12.06 -29.90 -1.02
C LEU A 430 11.90 -30.53 -2.42
N ARG A 431 12.97 -30.61 -3.22
CA ARG A 431 12.94 -31.24 -4.55
C ARG A 431 12.70 -32.75 -4.53
N ALA A 432 12.75 -33.38 -3.38
CA ALA A 432 12.66 -34.85 -3.22
C ALA A 432 11.24 -35.44 -3.38
N VAL A 433 10.21 -34.62 -3.66
CA VAL A 433 8.86 -35.16 -3.94
C VAL A 433 8.72 -35.38 -5.42
N ASP A 434 8.54 -36.63 -5.82
CA ASP A 434 8.29 -37.01 -7.20
C ASP A 434 6.97 -36.36 -7.67
N PRO A 435 6.94 -35.69 -8.83
CA PRO A 435 5.70 -35.18 -9.40
C PRO A 435 4.62 -36.25 -9.60
N ALA A 436 5.01 -37.50 -9.88
CA ALA A 436 4.09 -38.62 -9.99
C ALA A 436 3.43 -38.97 -8.64
N ASP A 437 4.19 -38.95 -7.54
CA ASP A 437 3.66 -39.14 -6.20
C ASP A 437 2.69 -38.03 -5.80
N LEU A 438 2.99 -36.80 -6.18
CA LEU A 438 2.12 -35.65 -5.94
C LEU A 438 0.81 -35.76 -6.74
N ALA A 439 0.87 -36.18 -7.99
CA ALA A 439 -0.30 -36.40 -8.83
C ALA A 439 -1.19 -37.52 -8.27
N ALA A 440 -0.60 -38.64 -7.91
CA ALA A 440 -1.31 -39.79 -7.30
C ALA A 440 -1.93 -39.42 -5.95
N TRP A 441 -1.24 -38.60 -5.15
CA TRP A 441 -1.78 -38.06 -3.90
C TRP A 441 -2.97 -37.10 -4.15
N THR A 442 -2.85 -36.22 -5.16
CA THR A 442 -3.93 -35.26 -5.52
C THR A 442 -5.18 -35.99 -5.98
N GLU A 443 -5.03 -37.07 -6.77
CA GLU A 443 -6.15 -37.89 -7.23
C GLU A 443 -6.86 -38.56 -6.04
N LYS A 444 -6.10 -39.16 -5.12
CA LYS A 444 -6.66 -39.75 -3.89
C LYS A 444 -7.35 -38.72 -3.01
N ALA A 445 -6.78 -37.52 -2.88
CA ALA A 445 -7.40 -36.43 -2.12
C ALA A 445 -8.72 -36.01 -2.73
N ASN A 446 -8.77 -35.87 -4.07
CA ASN A 446 -10.00 -35.57 -4.79
C ASN A 446 -11.07 -36.64 -4.56
N GLY A 447 -10.73 -37.91 -4.66
CA GLY A 447 -11.65 -39.02 -4.41
C GLY A 447 -12.21 -39.02 -2.99
N ALA A 448 -11.36 -38.81 -1.99
CA ALA A 448 -11.81 -38.70 -0.59
C ALA A 448 -12.77 -37.50 -0.36
N PHE A 449 -12.52 -36.40 -1.05
CA PHE A 449 -13.37 -35.20 -0.98
C PHE A 449 -14.70 -35.38 -1.72
N GLU A 450 -14.67 -35.99 -2.89
CA GLU A 450 -15.91 -36.34 -3.63
C GLU A 450 -16.79 -37.28 -2.82
N PHE A 451 -16.17 -38.21 -2.08
CA PHE A 451 -16.90 -39.09 -1.16
C PHE A 451 -17.61 -38.30 -0.06
N LEU A 452 -16.93 -37.32 0.57
CA LEU A 452 -17.56 -36.45 1.56
C LEU A 452 -18.69 -35.59 0.94
N ASN A 453 -18.49 -35.06 -0.25
CA ASN A 453 -19.52 -34.30 -0.95
C ASN A 453 -20.73 -35.17 -1.30
N SER A 454 -20.52 -36.38 -1.74
CA SER A 454 -21.61 -37.32 -2.02
C SER A 454 -22.40 -37.68 -0.76
N ALA A 455 -21.72 -37.77 0.40
CA ALA A 455 -22.41 -37.98 1.68
C ALA A 455 -23.22 -36.74 2.11
N ARG A 456 -22.71 -35.53 1.85
CA ARG A 456 -23.43 -34.28 2.14
C ARG A 456 -24.59 -34.01 1.22
N TYR A 457 -24.53 -34.45 -0.03
CA TYR A 457 -25.54 -34.20 -1.06
C TYR A 457 -25.92 -35.53 -1.74
N PRO A 458 -26.56 -36.45 -1.02
CA PRO A 458 -26.83 -37.81 -1.52
C PRO A 458 -27.83 -37.84 -2.68
N ASN A 459 -28.65 -36.81 -2.88
CA ASN A 459 -29.65 -36.79 -3.92
C ASN A 459 -29.29 -35.78 -5.04
N PRO A 460 -29.44 -36.15 -6.33
CA PRO A 460 -29.26 -35.22 -7.44
C PRO A 460 -30.19 -34.00 -7.30
N GLY A 461 -29.60 -32.79 -7.41
CA GLY A 461 -30.35 -31.53 -7.29
C GLY A 461 -30.61 -31.04 -5.85
N GLN A 462 -30.10 -31.72 -4.86
CA GLN A 462 -30.15 -31.26 -3.48
C GLN A 462 -29.28 -30.01 -3.31
N THR A 463 -29.89 -28.92 -2.81
CA THR A 463 -29.18 -27.64 -2.61
C THR A 463 -28.73 -27.42 -1.17
N ALA A 464 -29.38 -28.07 -0.20
CA ALA A 464 -28.98 -28.01 1.21
C ALA A 464 -28.20 -29.27 1.60
N PRO A 465 -27.03 -29.12 2.29
CA PRO A 465 -26.28 -30.27 2.75
C PRO A 465 -27.01 -31.05 3.84
N GLN A 466 -26.71 -32.35 3.94
CA GLN A 466 -27.11 -33.13 5.12
C GLN A 466 -26.47 -32.52 6.38
N PRO A 467 -27.16 -32.67 7.54
CA PRO A 467 -26.60 -32.21 8.81
C PRO A 467 -25.23 -32.80 9.09
N GLU A 468 -24.33 -32.03 9.72
CA GLU A 468 -22.97 -32.46 10.04
C GLU A 468 -22.88 -33.65 11.00
N ASN A 469 -23.99 -33.95 11.72
CA ASN A 469 -24.12 -35.11 12.58
C ASN A 469 -24.83 -36.31 11.88
N ASP A 470 -25.13 -36.21 10.59
CA ASP A 470 -25.60 -37.36 9.81
C ASP A 470 -24.56 -38.46 9.80
N PRO A 471 -24.94 -39.74 10.07
CA PRO A 471 -23.99 -40.84 10.15
C PRO A 471 -23.11 -41.00 8.92
N GLY A 472 -23.65 -40.82 7.71
CA GLY A 472 -22.91 -40.89 6.46
C GLY A 472 -21.89 -39.77 6.31
N VAL A 473 -22.26 -38.54 6.72
CA VAL A 473 -21.35 -37.38 6.71
C VAL A 473 -20.22 -37.56 7.74
N VAL A 474 -20.57 -38.07 8.94
CA VAL A 474 -19.58 -38.33 10.00
C VAL A 474 -18.57 -39.41 9.56
N GLU A 475 -19.04 -40.49 8.95
CA GLU A 475 -18.18 -41.56 8.43
C GLU A 475 -17.25 -41.05 7.33
N ALA A 476 -17.80 -40.31 6.36
CA ALA A 476 -17.01 -39.74 5.26
C ALA A 476 -15.96 -38.75 5.76
N ARG A 477 -16.30 -37.93 6.75
CA ARG A 477 -15.37 -37.00 7.39
C ARG A 477 -14.26 -37.75 8.13
N THR A 478 -14.60 -38.81 8.87
CA THR A 478 -13.61 -39.60 9.58
C THR A 478 -12.60 -40.20 8.61
N LYS A 479 -13.06 -40.79 7.50
CA LYS A 479 -12.19 -41.34 6.45
C LYS A 479 -11.31 -40.25 5.82
N LEU A 480 -11.84 -39.04 5.59
CA LEU A 480 -11.05 -37.95 5.08
C LEU A 480 -9.98 -37.49 6.08
N ASP A 481 -10.30 -37.41 7.37
CA ASP A 481 -9.36 -37.03 8.43
C ASP A 481 -8.25 -38.10 8.60
N GLU A 482 -8.58 -39.38 8.50
CA GLU A 482 -7.59 -40.48 8.50
C GLU A 482 -6.68 -40.39 7.29
N PHE A 483 -7.22 -40.15 6.10
CA PHE A 483 -6.43 -39.92 4.90
C PHE A 483 -5.46 -38.74 5.07
N TRP A 484 -5.94 -37.61 5.60
CA TRP A 484 -5.08 -36.45 5.84
C TRP A 484 -3.97 -36.72 6.85
N LYS A 485 -4.26 -37.42 7.94
CA LYS A 485 -3.24 -37.80 8.93
C LYS A 485 -2.19 -38.71 8.31
N GLY A 486 -2.60 -39.71 7.54
CA GLY A 486 -1.70 -40.64 6.88
C GLY A 486 -0.81 -40.01 5.80
N THR A 487 -1.26 -38.88 5.21
CA THR A 487 -0.54 -38.20 4.12
C THR A 487 0.15 -36.89 4.57
N GLU A 488 0.18 -36.61 5.87
CA GLU A 488 0.76 -35.40 6.44
C GLU A 488 2.18 -35.09 5.93
N PRO A 489 3.14 -36.03 5.85
CA PRO A 489 4.47 -35.71 5.34
C PRO A 489 4.48 -35.19 3.90
N VAL A 490 3.58 -35.69 3.05
CA VAL A 490 3.50 -35.30 1.63
C VAL A 490 2.95 -33.87 1.46
N TRP A 491 1.79 -33.57 2.07
CA TRP A 491 1.20 -32.26 1.91
C TRP A 491 2.00 -31.16 2.63
N ARG A 492 2.70 -31.48 3.72
CA ARG A 492 3.61 -30.53 4.38
C ARG A 492 4.71 -30.08 3.44
N VAL A 493 5.40 -31.04 2.81
CA VAL A 493 6.45 -30.74 1.85
C VAL A 493 5.92 -29.90 0.70
N PHE A 494 4.72 -30.22 0.21
CA PHE A 494 4.06 -29.47 -0.85
C PHE A 494 3.76 -28.02 -0.45
N VAL A 495 3.18 -27.82 0.73
CA VAL A 495 2.87 -26.49 1.27
C VAL A 495 4.14 -25.67 1.49
N ASP A 496 5.17 -26.28 2.08
CA ASP A 496 6.44 -25.60 2.36
C ASP A 496 7.15 -25.21 1.05
N ARG A 497 7.08 -26.07 0.02
CA ARG A 497 7.63 -25.78 -1.31
C ARG A 497 6.88 -24.61 -1.99
N ALA A 498 5.56 -24.62 -1.94
CA ALA A 498 4.75 -23.53 -2.48
C ALA A 498 5.09 -22.20 -1.78
N THR A 499 5.25 -22.23 -0.46
CA THR A 499 5.63 -21.07 0.34
C THR A 499 7.02 -20.54 -0.05
N ALA A 500 8.00 -21.43 -0.18
CA ALA A 500 9.37 -21.06 -0.60
C ALA A 500 9.38 -20.45 -2.02
N SER A 501 8.58 -21.01 -2.93
CA SER A 501 8.42 -20.47 -4.29
C SER A 501 7.85 -19.07 -4.30
N LEU A 502 6.81 -18.81 -3.50
CA LEU A 502 6.20 -17.48 -3.36
C LEU A 502 7.18 -16.47 -2.77
N GLY A 503 7.87 -16.85 -1.68
CA GLY A 503 8.87 -15.96 -1.06
C GLY A 503 10.03 -15.61 -1.99
N ARG A 504 10.48 -16.60 -2.79
CA ARG A 504 11.51 -16.38 -3.81
C ARG A 504 11.05 -15.42 -4.91
N ALA A 505 9.82 -15.59 -5.41
CA ALA A 505 9.26 -14.71 -6.43
C ALA A 505 9.12 -13.26 -5.92
N GLU A 506 8.70 -13.08 -4.66
CA GLU A 506 8.59 -11.75 -4.06
C GLU A 506 9.97 -11.10 -3.88
N ALA A 507 10.94 -11.84 -3.35
CA ALA A 507 12.30 -11.33 -3.20
C ALA A 507 12.94 -10.96 -4.56
N ALA A 508 12.72 -11.76 -5.61
CA ALA A 508 13.20 -11.47 -6.96
C ALA A 508 12.56 -10.22 -7.54
N TYR A 509 11.25 -10.03 -7.36
CA TYR A 509 10.53 -8.84 -7.80
C TYR A 509 11.06 -7.57 -7.11
N LEU A 510 11.20 -7.61 -5.78
CA LEU A 510 11.70 -6.45 -5.02
C LEU A 510 13.17 -6.15 -5.32
N LEU A 511 13.99 -7.18 -5.56
CA LEU A 511 15.38 -6.98 -6.01
C LEU A 511 15.42 -6.27 -7.37
N ALA A 512 14.59 -6.72 -8.32
CA ALA A 512 14.52 -6.11 -9.64
C ALA A 512 14.01 -4.65 -9.56
N LEU A 513 13.01 -4.38 -8.70
CA LEU A 513 12.52 -3.03 -8.45
C LEU A 513 13.60 -2.14 -7.82
N ALA A 514 14.35 -2.63 -6.83
CA ALA A 514 15.44 -1.89 -6.20
C ALA A 514 16.53 -1.51 -7.22
N LYS A 515 16.93 -2.45 -8.09
CA LYS A 515 17.92 -2.20 -9.14
C LYS A 515 17.40 -1.22 -10.21
N HIS A 516 16.13 -1.30 -10.54
CA HIS A 516 15.50 -0.36 -11.48
C HIS A 516 15.47 1.06 -10.91
N GLU A 517 15.03 1.23 -9.66
CA GLU A 517 14.98 2.53 -9.02
C GLU A 517 16.39 3.11 -8.78
N GLU A 518 17.38 2.27 -8.45
CA GLU A 518 18.79 2.67 -8.36
C GLU A 518 19.29 3.23 -9.71
N ALA A 519 18.94 2.58 -10.83
CA ALA A 519 19.29 3.03 -12.17
C ALA A 519 18.58 4.34 -12.56
N GLU A 520 17.27 4.46 -12.27
CA GLU A 520 16.49 5.68 -12.52
C GLU A 520 17.06 6.90 -11.78
N ARG A 521 17.62 6.72 -10.59
CA ARG A 521 18.21 7.79 -9.78
C ARG A 521 19.67 8.11 -10.15
N GLY A 522 20.29 7.32 -11.04
CA GLY A 522 21.71 7.48 -11.34
C GLY A 522 22.63 7.25 -10.14
N GLN A 523 22.15 6.58 -9.08
CA GLN A 523 22.89 6.36 -7.83
C GLN A 523 23.82 5.14 -7.87
N SER A 524 23.87 4.43 -8.98
CA SER A 524 24.69 3.23 -9.10
C SER A 524 26.18 3.57 -9.15
N ARG A 525 26.98 2.74 -8.50
CA ARG A 525 28.44 2.76 -8.64
C ARG A 525 28.80 2.20 -10.01
N GLY A 526 29.23 3.06 -10.92
CA GLY A 526 29.62 2.67 -12.27
C GLY A 526 28.89 3.48 -13.35
N SER A 527 28.97 3.01 -14.61
CA SER A 527 28.28 3.70 -15.70
C SER A 527 26.76 3.51 -15.62
N ALA A 528 26.00 4.52 -16.04
CA ALA A 528 24.54 4.44 -16.11
C ALA A 528 24.06 3.23 -16.95
N VAL A 529 24.77 2.91 -18.03
CA VAL A 529 24.51 1.73 -18.89
C VAL A 529 24.61 0.43 -18.09
N ASN A 530 25.61 0.29 -17.22
CA ASN A 530 25.75 -0.92 -16.40
C ASN A 530 24.63 -1.06 -15.37
N ALA A 531 24.18 0.05 -14.78
CA ALA A 531 23.04 0.04 -13.87
C ALA A 531 21.76 -0.45 -14.57
N TRP A 532 21.50 0.06 -15.76
CA TRP A 532 20.35 -0.37 -16.55
C TRP A 532 20.46 -1.83 -17.02
N LYS A 533 21.68 -2.31 -17.35
CA LYS A 533 21.92 -3.73 -17.61
C LYS A 533 21.60 -4.61 -16.40
N GLN A 534 22.02 -4.20 -15.20
CA GLN A 534 21.70 -4.93 -13.96
C GLN A 534 20.19 -4.96 -13.68
N ALA A 535 19.51 -3.82 -13.88
CA ALA A 535 18.06 -3.75 -13.75
C ALA A 535 17.34 -4.68 -14.75
N ALA A 536 17.73 -4.65 -16.03
CA ALA A 536 17.17 -5.53 -17.06
C ALA A 536 17.38 -7.01 -16.74
N ASN A 537 18.61 -7.39 -16.32
CA ASN A 537 18.93 -8.76 -15.94
C ASN A 537 18.11 -9.23 -14.73
N SER A 538 17.92 -8.35 -13.72
CA SER A 538 17.12 -8.68 -12.54
C SER A 538 15.64 -8.88 -12.89
N TRP A 539 15.08 -8.07 -13.79
CA TRP A 539 13.71 -8.27 -14.28
C TRP A 539 13.56 -9.56 -15.08
N ASN A 540 14.52 -9.90 -15.94
CA ASN A 540 14.49 -11.16 -16.67
C ASN A 540 14.57 -12.36 -15.73
N ALA A 541 15.47 -12.31 -14.74
CA ALA A 541 15.57 -13.37 -13.72
C ALA A 541 14.27 -13.55 -12.92
N TYR A 542 13.57 -12.44 -12.58
CA TYR A 542 12.24 -12.51 -11.98
C TYR A 542 11.23 -13.19 -12.92
N LEU A 543 11.17 -12.76 -14.18
CA LEU A 543 10.23 -13.30 -15.17
C LEU A 543 10.46 -14.79 -15.48
N GLU A 544 11.69 -15.26 -15.42
CA GLU A 544 12.05 -16.68 -15.58
C GLU A 544 11.62 -17.52 -14.36
N GLN A 545 11.66 -16.96 -13.15
CA GLN A 545 11.34 -17.65 -11.92
C GLN A 545 9.84 -17.73 -11.62
N GLU A 546 9.04 -16.88 -12.22
CA GLU A 546 7.63 -16.72 -11.85
C GLU A 546 6.77 -17.95 -12.19
N GLY A 547 7.16 -18.77 -13.17
CA GLY A 547 6.53 -20.04 -13.50
C GLY A 547 5.00 -20.04 -13.45
N GLU A 548 4.41 -20.99 -12.73
CA GLU A 548 2.96 -21.14 -12.54
C GLU A 548 2.34 -20.12 -11.57
N ASN A 549 3.17 -19.40 -10.80
CA ASN A 549 2.74 -18.44 -9.76
C ASN A 549 2.54 -17.02 -10.31
N ARG A 550 2.36 -16.86 -11.62
CA ARG A 550 2.25 -15.54 -12.26
C ARG A 550 0.97 -14.83 -11.88
N ILE A 551 1.15 -13.63 -11.32
CA ILE A 551 0.07 -12.64 -11.24
C ILE A 551 0.08 -11.88 -12.57
N PRO A 552 -0.94 -12.01 -13.44
CA PRO A 552 -0.89 -11.44 -14.79
C PRO A 552 -0.57 -9.94 -14.82
N ALA A 553 -1.17 -9.17 -13.91
CA ALA A 553 -0.94 -7.73 -13.80
C ALA A 553 0.50 -7.39 -13.39
N ARG A 554 1.06 -8.12 -12.40
CA ARG A 554 2.46 -7.94 -11.96
C ARG A 554 3.45 -8.37 -13.04
N THR A 555 3.16 -9.45 -13.75
CA THR A 555 3.96 -9.92 -14.88
C THR A 555 3.97 -8.89 -16.03
N ALA A 556 2.81 -8.32 -16.37
CA ALA A 556 2.73 -7.27 -17.40
C ALA A 556 3.53 -6.03 -16.99
N HIS A 557 3.42 -5.62 -15.72
CA HIS A 557 4.21 -4.53 -15.16
C HIS A 557 5.72 -4.80 -15.22
N ALA A 558 6.16 -5.98 -14.77
CA ALA A 558 7.56 -6.38 -14.81
C ALA A 558 8.12 -6.41 -16.24
N LYS A 559 7.35 -6.90 -17.22
CA LYS A 559 7.72 -6.86 -18.65
C LYS A 559 7.90 -5.44 -19.15
N SER A 560 7.02 -4.52 -18.78
CA SER A 560 7.15 -3.09 -19.15
C SER A 560 8.42 -2.48 -18.57
N LEU A 561 8.73 -2.74 -17.28
CA LEU A 561 9.94 -2.25 -16.64
C LEU A 561 11.21 -2.90 -17.20
N ALA A 562 11.17 -4.19 -17.55
CA ALA A 562 12.27 -4.87 -18.22
C ALA A 562 12.57 -4.26 -19.59
N ALA A 563 11.52 -4.01 -20.40
CA ALA A 563 11.67 -3.38 -21.71
C ALA A 563 12.25 -1.96 -21.59
N ARG A 564 11.79 -1.17 -20.61
CA ARG A 564 12.34 0.15 -20.31
C ARG A 564 13.82 0.06 -19.92
N ALA A 565 14.18 -0.82 -18.99
CA ALA A 565 15.56 -1.00 -18.56
C ALA A 565 16.46 -1.40 -19.73
N LYS A 566 15.99 -2.31 -20.61
CA LYS A 566 16.73 -2.73 -21.81
C LYS A 566 16.96 -1.56 -22.76
N SER A 567 15.96 -0.71 -23.00
CA SER A 567 16.08 0.45 -23.90
C SER A 567 17.15 1.47 -23.46
N PHE A 568 17.43 1.58 -22.16
CA PHE A 568 18.50 2.42 -21.62
C PHE A 568 19.84 1.69 -21.49
N ALA A 569 19.84 0.36 -21.48
CA ALA A 569 21.03 -0.47 -21.40
C ALA A 569 21.73 -0.63 -22.77
N GLU A 570 21.00 -0.47 -23.87
CA GLU A 570 21.51 -0.55 -25.24
C GLU A 570 21.95 0.85 -25.68
N PRO A 571 23.21 1.06 -26.06
CA PRO A 571 23.62 2.34 -26.63
C PRO A 571 22.87 2.57 -27.95
N LYS A 572 22.25 3.73 -28.09
CA LYS A 572 21.64 4.19 -29.35
C LYS A 572 22.71 4.46 -30.39
#